data_5adc1999195354cd9e098a7067ef7b61
#
_entry.id   5adc1999195354cd9e098a7067ef7b61
#
_cell.length_a   1.000
_cell.length_b   1.000
_cell.length_c   1.000
_cell.angle_alpha   90.00
_cell.angle_beta   90.00
_cell.angle_gamma   90.00
#
_symmetry.space_group_name_H-M   'P 1'
#
loop_
_entity.id
_entity.type
_entity.pdbx_description
1 polymer ?
#
loop_
_entity_poly.entity_id
_entity_poly.type
_entity_poly.pdbx_seq_one_letter_code
_entity_poly.pdbx_strand_id
1 'polypeptide(L)'
;DFSFLKRAAVNCGLTFERGGIDTLRLSRVFLLELQSRTLPALCQHFQIDHNPHRALDDVMATYDLYKKLKELFYEKNPEIFQPQKLIYQVKKEGPVTAKQLEQIQKILLYHQLTEQYNCPDSPDYMDFRKMTKNEASRFIDLLILHHGRCL
;
A
#
# COMPACT_ATOMS: atom_id res chain seq x y z
N ASP A 1 6.40 2.78 -2.37
CA ASP A 1 5.23 3.01 -3.26
C ASP A 1 5.06 1.91 -4.32
N PHE A 2 6.16 1.38 -4.90
CA PHE A 2 6.07 0.24 -5.83
C PHE A 2 5.30 -0.97 -5.25
N SER A 3 5.52 -1.29 -3.98
CA SER A 3 4.84 -2.39 -3.30
C SER A 3 3.32 -2.22 -3.23
N PHE A 4 2.83 -0.99 -3.05
CA PHE A 4 1.41 -0.67 -3.06
C PHE A 4 0.80 -0.84 -4.44
N LEU A 5 1.46 -0.27 -5.47
CA LEU A 5 1.02 -0.40 -6.86
C LEU A 5 1.01 -1.85 -7.32
N LYS A 6 2.07 -2.60 -6.99
CA LYS A 6 2.14 -4.02 -7.33
C LYS A 6 1.06 -4.84 -6.63
N ARG A 7 0.77 -4.56 -5.36
CA ARG A 7 -0.31 -5.22 -4.62
C ARG A 7 -1.67 -4.91 -5.25
N ALA A 8 -1.94 -3.64 -5.56
CA ALA A 8 -3.19 -3.24 -6.21
C ALA A 8 -3.36 -3.94 -7.57
N ALA A 9 -2.32 -3.97 -8.39
CA ALA A 9 -2.35 -4.67 -9.68
C ALA A 9 -2.65 -6.17 -9.52
N VAL A 10 -1.94 -6.85 -8.61
CA VAL A 10 -2.14 -8.30 -8.36
C VAL A 10 -3.57 -8.58 -7.86
N ASN A 11 -4.13 -7.73 -7.01
CA ASN A 11 -5.50 -7.87 -6.53
C ASN A 11 -6.54 -7.69 -7.66
N CYS A 12 -6.19 -6.90 -8.69
CA CYS A 12 -6.99 -6.75 -9.91
C CYS A 12 -6.69 -7.81 -10.99
N GLY A 13 -5.89 -8.83 -10.69
CA GLY A 13 -5.47 -9.85 -11.67
C GLY A 13 -4.48 -9.36 -12.73
N LEU A 14 -3.86 -8.20 -12.50
CA LEU A 14 -2.90 -7.60 -13.42
C LEU A 14 -1.46 -7.89 -12.98
N THR A 15 -0.54 -7.85 -13.97
CA THR A 15 0.90 -7.90 -13.72
C THR A 15 1.46 -6.47 -13.62
N PHE A 16 2.36 -6.24 -12.67
CA PHE A 16 3.05 -4.96 -12.52
C PHE A 16 4.53 -5.19 -12.21
N GLU A 17 5.32 -5.27 -13.28
CA GLU A 17 6.78 -5.42 -13.19
C GLU A 17 7.44 -4.16 -13.74
N ARG A 18 8.31 -3.54 -12.95
CA ARG A 18 9.00 -2.29 -13.30
C ARG A 18 10.45 -2.33 -12.85
N GLY A 19 11.29 -1.60 -13.58
CA GLY A 19 12.58 -1.14 -13.09
C GLY A 19 12.42 0.18 -12.35
N GLY A 20 13.27 0.39 -11.37
CA GLY A 20 13.28 1.64 -10.61
C GLY A 20 14.66 1.95 -10.06
N ILE A 21 14.84 3.20 -9.68
CA ILE A 21 16.02 3.70 -9.00
C ILE A 21 15.61 3.96 -7.55
N ASP A 22 16.30 3.30 -6.62
CA ASP A 22 16.06 3.46 -5.18
C ASP A 22 17.01 4.52 -4.62
N THR A 23 16.46 5.68 -4.23
CA THR A 23 17.24 6.80 -3.66
C THR A 23 17.89 6.42 -2.33
N LEU A 24 17.30 5.53 -1.53
CA LEU A 24 17.91 5.02 -0.32
C LEU A 24 19.17 4.20 -0.63
N ARG A 25 19.12 3.36 -1.68
CA ARG A 25 20.29 2.62 -2.16
C ARG A 25 21.39 3.58 -2.61
N LEU A 26 21.07 4.60 -3.41
CA LEU A 26 22.03 5.62 -3.82
C LEU A 26 22.66 6.31 -2.61
N SER A 27 21.84 6.72 -1.64
CA SER A 27 22.30 7.37 -0.42
C SER A 27 23.21 6.47 0.43
N ARG A 28 22.97 5.17 0.45
CA ARG A 28 23.86 4.20 1.14
C ARG A 28 25.20 4.04 0.48
N VAL A 29 25.29 4.22 -0.82
CA VAL A 29 26.55 4.10 -1.58
C VAL A 29 27.36 5.39 -1.48
N PHE A 30 26.71 6.55 -1.62
CA PHE A 30 27.43 7.82 -1.80
C PHE A 30 27.55 8.66 -0.52
N LEU A 31 26.71 8.43 0.48
CA LEU A 31 26.66 9.24 1.70
C LEU A 31 26.99 8.37 2.94
N LEU A 32 28.20 7.78 2.91
CA LEU A 32 28.63 6.84 3.95
C LEU A 32 28.79 7.52 5.32
N GLU A 33 29.10 8.79 5.33
CA GLU A 33 29.34 9.61 6.52
C GLU A 33 28.05 9.95 7.30
N LEU A 34 26.87 9.84 6.66
CA LEU A 34 25.61 10.17 7.31
C LEU A 34 25.18 9.06 8.27
N GLN A 35 24.84 9.44 9.48
CA GLN A 35 24.31 8.52 10.49
C GLN A 35 22.90 8.05 10.15
N SER A 36 22.08 8.90 9.54
CA SER A 36 20.71 8.60 9.14
C SER A 36 20.49 8.87 7.66
N ARG A 37 19.77 7.97 6.99
CA ARG A 37 19.40 8.07 5.57
C ARG A 37 17.88 8.00 5.39
N THR A 38 17.13 8.44 6.40
CA THR A 38 15.70 8.68 6.27
C THR A 38 15.44 9.85 5.33
N LEU A 39 14.31 9.89 4.64
CA LEU A 39 13.99 10.99 3.74
C LEU A 39 14.09 12.36 4.42
N PRO A 40 13.56 12.59 5.64
CA PRO A 40 13.74 13.85 6.34
C PRO A 40 15.20 14.22 6.58
N ALA A 41 16.04 13.25 7.00
CA ALA A 41 17.46 13.50 7.24
C ALA A 41 18.22 13.87 5.96
N LEU A 42 17.90 13.21 4.84
CA LEU A 42 18.48 13.51 3.54
C LEU A 42 18.00 14.88 3.01
N CYS A 43 16.72 15.20 3.20
CA CYS A 43 16.19 16.53 2.85
C CYS A 43 16.87 17.64 3.64
N GLN A 44 17.08 17.45 4.93
CA GLN A 44 17.81 18.39 5.78
C GLN A 44 19.26 18.55 5.29
N HIS A 45 19.95 17.45 4.98
CA HIS A 45 21.35 17.48 4.49
C HIS A 45 21.49 18.24 3.18
N PHE A 46 20.56 18.06 2.23
CA PHE A 46 20.58 18.71 0.93
C PHE A 46 19.77 20.01 0.86
N GLN A 47 19.24 20.48 1.96
CA GLN A 47 18.39 21.68 2.04
C GLN A 47 17.19 21.60 1.08
N ILE A 48 16.57 20.43 1.00
CA ILE A 48 15.35 20.17 0.24
C ILE A 48 14.16 20.48 1.15
N ASP A 49 13.24 21.31 0.67
CA ASP A 49 12.00 21.58 1.41
C ASP A 49 11.12 20.32 1.48
N HIS A 50 10.73 19.93 2.69
CA HIS A 50 10.01 18.70 2.92
C HIS A 50 9.05 18.83 4.12
N ASN A 51 7.78 18.59 3.85
CA ASN A 51 6.75 18.50 4.88
C ASN A 51 6.34 17.02 5.06
N PRO A 52 6.86 16.34 6.11
CA PRO A 52 6.69 14.90 6.29
C PRO A 52 5.22 14.48 6.39
N HIS A 53 4.93 13.24 5.97
CA HIS A 53 3.62 12.59 6.06
C HIS A 53 2.53 13.15 5.11
N ARG A 54 2.93 13.92 4.12
CA ARG A 54 2.09 14.27 2.98
C ARG A 54 2.61 13.53 1.74
N ALA A 55 1.81 12.65 1.18
CA ALA A 55 2.24 11.77 0.10
C ALA A 55 2.84 12.52 -1.11
N LEU A 56 2.27 13.68 -1.47
CA LEU A 56 2.80 14.50 -2.56
C LEU A 56 4.15 15.13 -2.20
N ASP A 57 4.27 15.67 -0.98
CA ASP A 57 5.50 16.31 -0.52
C ASP A 57 6.64 15.27 -0.40
N ASP A 58 6.32 14.06 0.08
CA ASP A 58 7.28 12.95 0.12
C ASP A 58 7.75 12.54 -1.29
N VAL A 59 6.85 12.51 -2.27
CA VAL A 59 7.19 12.20 -3.67
C VAL A 59 8.07 13.29 -4.28
N MET A 60 7.72 14.57 -4.10
CA MET A 60 8.50 15.69 -4.61
C MET A 60 9.88 15.75 -3.99
N ALA A 61 9.97 15.61 -2.67
CA ALA A 61 11.24 15.56 -1.95
C ALA A 61 12.12 14.38 -2.41
N THR A 62 11.54 13.21 -2.65
CA THR A 62 12.26 12.05 -3.18
C THR A 62 12.81 12.33 -4.59
N TYR A 63 12.03 13.00 -5.43
CA TYR A 63 12.46 13.39 -6.78
C TYR A 63 13.58 14.43 -6.74
N ASP A 64 13.47 15.44 -5.88
CA ASP A 64 14.52 16.46 -5.72
C ASP A 64 15.81 15.86 -5.15
N LEU A 65 15.69 14.95 -4.18
CA LEU A 65 16.82 14.16 -3.68
C LEU A 65 17.49 13.36 -4.81
N TYR A 66 16.71 12.70 -5.67
CA TYR A 66 17.26 11.98 -6.82
C TYR A 66 18.03 12.92 -7.76
N LYS A 67 17.49 14.11 -8.06
CA LYS A 67 18.19 15.11 -8.89
C LYS A 67 19.52 15.52 -8.27
N LYS A 68 19.54 15.81 -6.97
CA LYS A 68 20.77 16.17 -6.25
C LYS A 68 21.82 15.07 -6.27
N LEU A 69 21.42 13.83 -5.98
CA LEU A 69 22.33 12.69 -6.05
C LEU A 69 22.87 12.47 -7.46
N LYS A 70 22.04 12.63 -8.48
CA LYS A 70 22.44 12.53 -9.88
C LYS A 70 23.42 13.63 -10.27
N GLU A 71 23.15 14.87 -9.90
CA GLU A 71 24.05 16.02 -10.16
C GLU A 71 25.45 15.79 -9.57
N LEU A 72 25.52 15.27 -8.35
CA LEU A 72 26.79 15.11 -7.62
C LEU A 72 27.59 13.87 -8.03
N PHE A 73 26.93 12.77 -8.39
CA PHE A 73 27.60 11.47 -8.46
C PHE A 73 27.46 10.74 -9.81
N TYR A 74 26.56 11.18 -10.70
CA TYR A 74 26.26 10.45 -11.93
C TYR A 74 27.46 10.34 -12.87
N GLU A 75 28.21 11.41 -13.08
CA GLU A 75 29.34 11.43 -14.04
C GLU A 75 30.41 10.38 -13.71
N LYS A 76 30.65 10.15 -12.42
CA LYS A 76 31.65 9.21 -11.94
C LYS A 76 31.17 7.78 -11.81
N ASN A 77 29.86 7.58 -11.68
CA ASN A 77 29.27 6.27 -11.37
C ASN A 77 27.91 6.05 -12.07
N PRO A 78 27.85 6.18 -13.42
CA PRO A 78 26.58 6.12 -14.14
C PRO A 78 25.88 4.75 -14.01
N GLU A 79 26.64 3.68 -13.79
CA GLU A 79 26.13 2.31 -13.64
C GLU A 79 25.25 2.14 -12.38
N ILE A 80 25.55 2.90 -11.31
CA ILE A 80 24.79 2.82 -10.05
C ILE A 80 23.42 3.46 -10.21
N PHE A 81 23.25 4.38 -11.15
CA PHE A 81 22.00 5.05 -11.49
C PHE A 81 21.13 4.29 -12.50
N GLN A 82 21.58 3.11 -12.95
CA GLN A 82 20.75 2.29 -13.83
C GLN A 82 19.55 1.72 -13.07
N PRO A 83 18.34 1.76 -13.69
CA PRO A 83 17.16 1.15 -13.09
C PRO A 83 17.37 -0.33 -12.83
N GLN A 84 17.04 -0.78 -11.62
CA GLN A 84 17.09 -2.18 -11.25
C GLN A 84 15.69 -2.75 -11.18
N LYS A 85 15.55 -4.05 -11.44
CA LYS A 85 14.27 -4.74 -11.28
C LYS A 85 13.81 -4.61 -9.83
N LEU A 86 12.65 -4.01 -9.64
CA LEU A 86 12.04 -3.91 -8.32
C LEU A 86 11.38 -5.25 -7.98
N ILE A 87 11.87 -5.89 -6.92
CA ILE A 87 11.39 -7.19 -6.47
C ILE A 87 10.52 -6.98 -5.24
N TYR A 88 9.24 -7.31 -5.37
CA TYR A 88 8.30 -7.34 -4.25
C TYR A 88 7.36 -8.53 -4.40
N GLN A 89 7.38 -9.44 -3.45
CA GLN A 89 6.45 -10.56 -3.44
C GLN A 89 5.15 -10.15 -2.77
N VAL A 90 4.10 -10.03 -3.56
CA VAL A 90 2.75 -9.81 -3.03
C VAL A 90 2.26 -11.10 -2.40
N LYS A 91 2.06 -11.11 -1.09
CA LYS A 91 1.31 -12.19 -0.44
C LYS A 91 -0.14 -12.07 -0.88
N LYS A 92 -0.67 -13.10 -1.52
CA LYS A 92 -2.10 -13.17 -1.82
C LYS A 92 -2.87 -13.04 -0.51
N GLU A 93 -3.92 -12.26 -0.54
CA GLU A 93 -4.83 -12.15 0.59
C GLU A 93 -5.46 -13.51 0.86
N GLY A 94 -5.46 -13.91 2.12
CA GLY A 94 -6.11 -15.16 2.51
C GLY A 94 -7.63 -15.04 2.41
N PRO A 95 -8.35 -16.17 2.33
CA PRO A 95 -9.81 -16.18 2.35
C PRO A 95 -10.34 -15.61 3.67
N VAL A 96 -11.59 -15.21 3.67
CA VAL A 96 -12.35 -14.81 4.87
C VAL A 96 -12.17 -15.83 5.99
N THR A 97 -12.01 -15.37 7.21
CA THR A 97 -11.87 -16.24 8.39
C THR A 97 -13.24 -16.65 8.95
N ALA A 98 -13.28 -17.79 9.65
CA ALA A 98 -14.49 -18.23 10.34
C ALA A 98 -15.04 -17.15 11.31
N LYS A 99 -14.15 -16.46 12.04
CA LYS A 99 -14.53 -15.36 12.95
C LYS A 99 -15.18 -14.18 12.21
N GLN A 100 -14.67 -13.82 11.04
CA GLN A 100 -15.27 -12.76 10.23
C GLN A 100 -16.63 -13.17 9.67
N LEU A 101 -16.78 -14.41 9.21
CA LEU A 101 -18.07 -14.94 8.76
C LEU A 101 -19.10 -14.94 9.90
N GLU A 102 -18.72 -15.39 11.07
CA GLU A 102 -19.57 -15.38 12.27
C GLU A 102 -19.99 -13.93 12.63
N GLN A 103 -19.03 -12.99 12.59
CA GLN A 103 -19.31 -11.59 12.88
C GLN A 103 -20.26 -10.98 11.85
N ILE A 104 -20.08 -11.24 10.55
CA ILE A 104 -20.98 -10.80 9.49
C ILE A 104 -22.39 -11.35 9.77
N GLN A 105 -22.51 -12.66 9.99
CA GLN A 105 -23.81 -13.30 10.26
C GLN A 105 -24.49 -12.72 11.50
N LYS A 106 -23.75 -12.48 12.58
CA LYS A 106 -24.28 -11.85 13.80
C LYS A 106 -24.85 -10.46 13.51
N ILE A 107 -24.13 -9.63 12.75
CA ILE A 107 -24.58 -8.27 12.40
C ILE A 107 -25.83 -8.34 11.51
N LEU A 108 -25.82 -9.18 10.48
CA LEU A 108 -26.97 -9.33 9.57
C LEU A 108 -28.23 -9.81 10.31
N LEU A 109 -28.06 -10.76 11.22
CA LEU A 109 -29.18 -11.26 12.02
C LEU A 109 -29.72 -10.19 12.98
N TYR A 110 -28.85 -9.51 13.70
CA TYR A 110 -29.21 -8.48 14.67
C TYR A 110 -29.95 -7.31 14.03
N HIS A 111 -29.58 -6.90 12.84
CA HIS A 111 -30.21 -5.79 12.10
C HIS A 111 -31.26 -6.25 11.08
N GLN A 112 -31.65 -7.53 11.09
CA GLN A 112 -32.67 -8.13 10.19
C GLN A 112 -32.33 -7.97 8.70
N LEU A 113 -31.05 -8.01 8.35
CA LEU A 113 -30.51 -7.82 6.99
C LEU A 113 -30.23 -9.15 6.26
N THR A 114 -30.54 -10.29 6.88
CA THR A 114 -30.17 -11.62 6.37
C THR A 114 -30.78 -11.89 4.99
N GLU A 115 -32.04 -11.52 4.75
CA GLU A 115 -32.69 -11.71 3.45
C GLU A 115 -32.04 -10.81 2.35
N GLN A 116 -31.68 -9.58 2.71
CA GLN A 116 -31.07 -8.65 1.79
C GLN A 116 -29.74 -9.16 1.21
N TYR A 117 -28.90 -9.76 2.05
CA TYR A 117 -27.53 -10.13 1.64
C TYR A 117 -27.34 -11.62 1.35
N ASN A 118 -28.19 -12.52 1.88
CA ASN A 118 -28.05 -13.96 1.70
C ASN A 118 -29.02 -14.55 0.66
N CYS A 119 -30.03 -13.78 0.23
CA CYS A 119 -30.98 -14.26 -0.78
C CYS A 119 -30.37 -14.11 -2.18
N PRO A 120 -30.22 -15.19 -2.96
CA PRO A 120 -29.64 -15.12 -4.32
C PRO A 120 -30.39 -14.20 -5.29
N ASP A 121 -31.68 -13.98 -5.03
CA ASP A 121 -32.54 -13.12 -5.85
C ASP A 121 -32.45 -11.63 -5.44
N SER A 122 -31.73 -11.33 -4.36
CA SER A 122 -31.56 -9.96 -3.91
C SER A 122 -30.48 -9.25 -4.75
N PRO A 123 -30.69 -7.97 -5.12
CA PRO A 123 -29.67 -7.17 -5.82
C PRO A 123 -28.39 -6.99 -5.00
N ASP A 124 -28.47 -7.12 -3.67
CA ASP A 124 -27.34 -6.98 -2.75
C ASP A 124 -26.74 -8.34 -2.34
N TYR A 125 -27.17 -9.44 -3.00
CA TYR A 125 -26.66 -10.79 -2.69
C TYR A 125 -25.15 -10.87 -2.70
N MET A 126 -24.58 -11.50 -1.68
CA MET A 126 -23.13 -11.61 -1.52
C MET A 126 -22.74 -12.99 -0.97
N ASP A 127 -21.89 -13.70 -1.71
CA ASP A 127 -21.31 -14.95 -1.22
C ASP A 127 -20.08 -14.64 -0.34
N PHE A 128 -20.32 -14.47 0.95
CA PHE A 128 -19.28 -14.11 1.93
C PHE A 128 -18.13 -15.09 1.98
N ARG A 129 -18.31 -16.34 1.58
CA ARG A 129 -17.25 -17.37 1.58
C ARG A 129 -16.19 -17.12 0.51
N LYS A 130 -16.53 -16.35 -0.53
CA LYS A 130 -15.61 -15.97 -1.60
C LYS A 130 -14.79 -14.71 -1.28
N MET A 131 -15.13 -14.02 -0.20
CA MET A 131 -14.39 -12.83 0.20
C MET A 131 -12.99 -13.15 0.66
N THR A 132 -12.08 -12.19 0.45
CA THR A 132 -10.80 -12.13 1.14
C THR A 132 -10.98 -11.57 2.56
N LYS A 133 -9.97 -11.75 3.41
CA LYS A 133 -9.95 -11.17 4.77
C LYS A 133 -10.21 -9.66 4.78
N ASN A 134 -9.61 -8.95 3.83
CA ASN A 134 -9.71 -7.50 3.77
C ASN A 134 -11.10 -7.05 3.28
N GLU A 135 -11.67 -7.75 2.30
CA GLU A 135 -13.05 -7.49 1.86
C GLU A 135 -14.04 -7.73 3.00
N ALA A 136 -13.90 -8.83 3.71
CA ALA A 136 -14.74 -9.14 4.86
C ALA A 136 -14.61 -8.09 5.98
N SER A 137 -13.38 -7.63 6.29
CA SER A 137 -13.18 -6.55 7.28
C SER A 137 -13.84 -5.25 6.85
N ARG A 138 -13.64 -4.83 5.59
CA ARG A 138 -14.29 -3.62 5.06
C ARG A 138 -15.81 -3.73 5.08
N PHE A 139 -16.34 -4.90 4.75
CA PHE A 139 -17.78 -5.13 4.78
C PHE A 139 -18.34 -5.04 6.20
N ILE A 140 -17.67 -5.62 7.18
CA ILE A 140 -18.01 -5.49 8.60
C ILE A 140 -18.02 -4.02 9.02
N ASP A 141 -16.98 -3.26 8.65
CA ASP A 141 -16.87 -1.83 8.98
C ASP A 141 -18.00 -1.02 8.34
N LEU A 142 -18.39 -1.33 7.09
CA LEU A 142 -19.53 -0.70 6.42
C LEU A 142 -20.86 -1.04 7.11
N LEU A 143 -21.08 -2.30 7.46
CA LEU A 143 -22.30 -2.69 8.19
C LEU A 143 -22.41 -1.95 9.54
N ILE A 144 -21.31 -1.87 10.29
CA ILE A 144 -21.27 -1.14 11.57
C ILE A 144 -21.50 0.36 11.36
N LEU A 145 -20.95 0.93 10.30
CA LEU A 145 -21.11 2.36 9.97
C LEU A 145 -22.58 2.70 9.65
N HIS A 146 -23.25 1.85 8.88
CA HIS A 146 -24.62 2.11 8.42
C HIS A 146 -25.70 1.69 9.42
N HIS A 147 -25.47 0.64 10.18
CA HIS A 147 -26.49 0.02 11.04
C HIS A 147 -26.17 0.06 12.54
N GLY A 148 -24.91 0.39 12.88
CA GLY A 148 -24.45 0.37 14.28
C GLY A 148 -23.84 -0.97 14.71
N ARG A 149 -23.29 -0.97 15.93
CA ARG A 149 -22.70 -2.18 16.53
C ARG A 149 -23.80 -3.05 17.14
N CYS A 150 -23.63 -4.38 17.08
CA CYS A 150 -24.43 -5.29 17.90
C CYS A 150 -24.05 -5.08 19.39
N LEU A 151 -25.03 -4.85 20.23
CA LEU A 151 -24.87 -4.80 21.68
C LEU A 151 -24.62 -6.19 22.26
#